data_d47d187fbc75e70beda2e583088eb569
#
_entry.id   d47d187fbc75e70beda2e583088eb569
#
_cell.length_a   1.000
_cell.length_b   1.000
_cell.length_c   1.000
_cell.angle_alpha   90.00
_cell.angle_beta   90.00
_cell.angle_gamma   90.00
#
_symmetry.space_group_name_H-M   'P 1'
#
loop_
_entity.id
_entity.type
_entity.pdbx_description
1 polymer ?
#
loop_
_entity_poly.entity_id
_entity_poly.type
_entity_poly.pdbx_seq_one_letter_code
_entity_poly.pdbx_strand_id
1 'polypeptide(L)'
;MNDIVIKAETLGKMYTIGHQGENGRYVALRDVLVQNARSFWSKTKDLAKGKPIIQGDTMEEVWALKDVCFEIHRGELVGIIGSNGAGKSTLLKILSRITEPSTGRVSIKGRVANLLEVGTGFHPELTGRENIYLNGTILGMTRAEIKRKFDEIVAFAETEKYLDTPVKRYSSGMYVRLGFAVAAHLEPEILVVDEVLSVGDIQFQKKCLGKMESVGKEGRTVLFVSHNMAAVKSLCQSA
;
A
#
# COMPACT_ATOMS: atom_id res chain seq x y z
N MET A 1 15.66 20.73 18.10
CA MET A 1 14.41 20.14 18.60
C MET A 1 14.02 19.03 17.62
N ASN A 2 14.09 17.77 18.06
CA ASN A 2 13.63 16.64 17.23
C ASN A 2 12.11 16.71 17.11
N ASP A 3 11.61 17.17 15.97
CA ASP A 3 10.17 17.26 15.73
C ASP A 3 9.65 15.87 15.30
N ILE A 4 8.86 15.23 16.16
CA ILE A 4 8.23 13.94 15.86
C ILE A 4 7.17 14.17 14.78
N VAL A 5 7.32 13.52 13.65
CA VAL A 5 6.40 13.59 12.51
C VAL A 5 5.46 12.39 12.42
N ILE A 6 5.88 11.23 12.94
CA ILE A 6 5.02 10.05 13.09
C ILE A 6 5.18 9.50 14.50
N LYS A 7 4.06 9.25 15.17
CA LYS A 7 4.02 8.59 16.47
C LYS A 7 2.94 7.53 16.48
N ALA A 8 3.33 6.28 16.74
CA ALA A 8 2.43 5.15 16.92
C ALA A 8 2.43 4.74 18.38
N GLU A 9 1.25 4.58 18.98
CA GLU A 9 1.07 4.21 20.38
C GLU A 9 0.15 3.00 20.46
N THR A 10 0.68 1.86 20.92
CA THR A 10 -0.04 0.57 21.08
C THR A 10 -0.86 0.17 19.84
N LEU A 11 -0.28 0.43 18.65
CA LEU A 11 -0.95 0.25 17.39
C LEU A 11 -1.22 -1.23 17.12
N GLY A 12 -2.48 -1.57 16.87
CA GLY A 12 -2.88 -2.91 16.51
C GLY A 12 -3.88 -2.92 15.35
N LYS A 13 -3.78 -3.96 14.52
CA LYS A 13 -4.73 -4.22 13.44
C LYS A 13 -5.09 -5.68 13.40
N MET A 14 -6.37 -5.95 13.55
CA MET A 14 -6.98 -7.27 13.47
C MET A 14 -7.81 -7.38 12.19
N TYR A 15 -7.76 -8.52 11.56
CA TYR A 15 -8.62 -8.90 10.45
C TYR A 15 -9.40 -10.16 10.82
N THR A 16 -10.66 -10.21 10.41
CA THR A 16 -11.49 -11.40 10.51
C THR A 16 -11.41 -12.15 9.18
N ILE A 17 -10.90 -13.37 9.21
CA ILE A 17 -10.77 -14.22 8.03
C ILE A 17 -11.84 -15.30 8.11
N GLY A 18 -12.74 -15.34 7.11
CA GLY A 18 -13.71 -16.43 6.95
C GLY A 18 -13.06 -17.57 6.17
N HIS A 19 -12.98 -18.75 6.75
CA HIS A 19 -12.61 -19.95 6.01
C HIS A 19 -13.89 -20.55 5.42
N GLN A 20 -14.02 -20.51 4.09
CA GLN A 20 -15.04 -21.32 3.42
C GLN A 20 -14.69 -22.79 3.66
N GLY A 21 -15.56 -23.49 4.41
CA GLY A 21 -15.40 -24.94 4.62
C GLY A 21 -15.31 -25.64 3.26
N GLU A 22 -14.34 -26.55 3.12
CA GLU A 22 -14.18 -27.39 1.94
C GLU A 22 -15.44 -28.27 1.73
N ASN A 23 -16.49 -27.70 1.14
CA ASN A 23 -17.61 -28.46 0.58
C ASN A 23 -17.36 -28.76 -0.91
N GLY A 24 -16.19 -29.28 -1.21
CA GLY A 24 -15.77 -29.76 -2.55
C GLY A 24 -15.85 -31.26 -2.75
N ARG A 25 -16.56 -32.04 -1.89
CA ARG A 25 -16.87 -33.44 -2.15
C ARG A 25 -18.29 -33.55 -2.67
N TYR A 26 -18.47 -34.28 -3.77
CA TYR A 26 -19.76 -34.70 -4.30
C TYR A 26 -20.58 -35.34 -3.17
N VAL A 27 -21.48 -34.57 -2.60
CA VAL A 27 -22.40 -35.06 -1.55
C VAL A 27 -23.56 -35.71 -2.28
N ALA A 28 -23.75 -37.01 -2.12
CA ALA A 28 -24.90 -37.68 -2.71
C ALA A 28 -26.19 -37.06 -2.17
N LEU A 29 -27.20 -36.90 -3.02
CA LEU A 29 -28.51 -36.32 -2.67
C LEU A 29 -29.12 -36.89 -1.39
N ARG A 30 -28.82 -38.16 -1.09
CA ARG A 30 -29.21 -38.85 0.13
C ARG A 30 -28.59 -38.26 1.38
N ASP A 31 -27.31 -37.85 1.33
CA ASP A 31 -26.61 -37.29 2.49
C ASP A 31 -27.06 -35.86 2.80
N VAL A 32 -27.43 -35.11 1.76
CA VAL A 32 -28.05 -33.77 1.90
C VAL A 32 -29.39 -33.85 2.60
N LEU A 33 -30.23 -34.85 2.28
CA LEU A 33 -31.53 -35.03 2.91
C LEU A 33 -31.44 -35.45 4.37
N VAL A 34 -30.46 -36.32 4.70
CA VAL A 34 -30.25 -36.77 6.10
C VAL A 34 -29.60 -35.66 6.96
N GLN A 35 -28.68 -34.89 6.41
CA GLN A 35 -28.10 -33.72 7.08
C GLN A 35 -29.14 -32.62 7.30
N ASN A 36 -29.98 -32.32 6.33
CA ASN A 36 -31.05 -31.32 6.47
C ASN A 36 -32.07 -31.71 7.56
N ALA A 37 -32.42 -32.98 7.67
CA ALA A 37 -33.37 -33.45 8.74
C ALA A 37 -32.74 -33.34 10.12
N ARG A 38 -31.47 -33.66 10.31
CA ARG A 38 -30.74 -33.49 11.57
C ARG A 38 -30.47 -32.04 11.93
N SER A 39 -30.13 -31.21 10.93
CA SER A 39 -29.89 -29.76 11.15
C SER A 39 -31.15 -28.98 11.50
N PHE A 40 -32.33 -29.43 11.05
CA PHE A 40 -33.62 -28.80 11.39
C PHE A 40 -33.95 -28.92 12.87
N TRP A 41 -33.64 -30.06 13.48
CA TRP A 41 -33.84 -30.30 14.90
C TRP A 41 -32.84 -29.61 15.82
N SER A 42 -31.63 -29.38 15.36
CA SER A 42 -30.62 -28.59 16.10
C SER A 42 -30.90 -27.08 16.00
N LYS A 43 -31.35 -26.60 14.84
CA LYS A 43 -31.65 -25.17 14.59
C LYS A 43 -32.82 -24.65 15.45
N THR A 44 -33.83 -25.49 15.75
CA THR A 44 -34.91 -25.11 16.63
C THR A 44 -34.47 -24.96 18.09
N LYS A 45 -33.43 -25.70 18.53
CA LYS A 45 -32.83 -25.52 19.85
C LYS A 45 -31.93 -24.30 19.99
N ASP A 46 -31.29 -23.88 18.92
CA ASP A 46 -30.38 -22.72 18.90
C ASP A 46 -31.16 -21.41 18.73
N LEU A 47 -32.28 -21.40 18.00
CA LEU A 47 -33.20 -20.25 17.96
C LEU A 47 -33.76 -19.91 19.36
N ALA A 48 -34.03 -20.90 20.18
CA ALA A 48 -34.50 -20.68 21.55
C ALA A 48 -33.45 -20.07 22.48
N LYS A 49 -32.19 -20.06 22.08
CA LYS A 49 -31.04 -19.51 22.82
C LYS A 49 -30.47 -18.20 22.25
N GLY A 50 -31.13 -17.60 21.25
CA GLY A 50 -30.73 -16.29 20.70
C GLY A 50 -29.37 -16.21 20.02
N LYS A 51 -28.81 -17.35 19.55
CA LYS A 51 -27.54 -17.35 18.83
C LYS A 51 -27.78 -17.13 17.33
N PRO A 52 -26.99 -16.27 16.66
CA PRO A 52 -27.10 -16.06 15.22
C PRO A 52 -26.73 -17.37 14.48
N ILE A 53 -27.62 -17.80 13.57
CA ILE A 53 -27.39 -18.99 12.72
C ILE A 53 -26.50 -18.58 11.57
N ILE A 54 -25.18 -18.69 11.74
CA ILE A 54 -24.22 -18.57 10.64
C ILE A 54 -23.73 -19.98 10.31
N GLN A 55 -24.07 -20.43 9.10
CA GLN A 55 -23.83 -21.79 8.65
C GLN A 55 -22.41 -21.83 8.03
N GLY A 56 -21.47 -22.51 8.70
CA GLY A 56 -20.31 -23.12 8.06
C GLY A 56 -19.04 -22.30 7.94
N ASP A 57 -19.00 -21.00 8.25
CA ASP A 57 -17.75 -20.25 8.22
C ASP A 57 -17.15 -20.13 9.63
N THR A 58 -16.04 -20.80 9.84
CA THR A 58 -15.19 -20.51 11.01
C THR A 58 -14.52 -19.16 10.77
N MET A 59 -14.98 -18.12 11.45
CA MET A 59 -14.31 -16.83 11.46
C MET A 59 -13.10 -16.91 12.39
N GLU A 60 -11.92 -16.68 11.86
CA GLU A 60 -10.68 -16.59 12.61
C GLU A 60 -10.25 -15.12 12.71
N GLU A 61 -9.94 -14.68 13.93
CA GLU A 61 -9.37 -13.36 14.15
C GLU A 61 -7.85 -13.43 14.10
N VAL A 62 -7.27 -12.74 13.13
CA VAL A 62 -5.82 -12.71 12.93
C VAL A 62 -5.28 -11.30 13.15
N TRP A 63 -4.34 -11.18 14.09
CA TRP A 63 -3.63 -9.94 14.33
C TRP A 63 -2.51 -9.76 13.31
N ALA A 64 -2.68 -8.80 12.42
CA ALA A 64 -1.63 -8.39 11.49
C ALA A 64 -0.60 -7.46 12.16
N LEU A 65 -1.03 -6.67 13.12
CA LEU A 65 -0.18 -5.84 13.99
C LEU A 65 -0.72 -5.95 15.42
N LYS A 66 0.18 -6.00 16.40
CA LYS A 66 -0.18 -6.06 17.81
C LYS A 66 0.79 -5.25 18.65
N ASP A 67 0.25 -4.28 19.39
CA ASP A 67 0.97 -3.45 20.38
C ASP A 67 2.25 -2.78 19.84
N VAL A 68 2.23 -2.29 18.60
CA VAL A 68 3.36 -1.66 17.94
C VAL A 68 3.50 -0.21 18.41
N CYS A 69 4.69 0.17 18.91
CA CYS A 69 5.00 1.52 19.34
C CYS A 69 6.29 2.00 18.69
N PHE A 70 6.26 3.17 18.06
CA PHE A 70 7.47 3.83 17.52
C PHE A 70 7.26 5.31 17.32
N GLU A 71 8.36 6.04 17.20
CA GLU A 71 8.39 7.46 16.87
C GLU A 71 9.40 7.68 15.74
N ILE A 72 9.04 8.56 14.79
CA ILE A 72 9.90 8.95 13.67
C ILE A 72 10.00 10.47 13.67
N HIS A 73 11.21 10.96 13.53
CA HIS A 73 11.51 12.38 13.53
C HIS A 73 11.63 12.92 12.10
N ARG A 74 11.49 14.23 11.99
CA ARG A 74 11.62 14.93 10.70
C ARG A 74 13.01 14.68 10.10
N GLY A 75 13.03 14.32 8.83
CA GLY A 75 14.26 14.09 8.08
C GLY A 75 14.92 12.72 8.31
N GLU A 76 14.29 11.83 9.08
CA GLU A 76 14.78 10.47 9.24
C GLU A 76 14.48 9.60 8.00
N LEU A 77 15.46 8.77 7.64
CA LEU A 77 15.30 7.69 6.66
C LEU A 77 15.23 6.36 7.43
N VAL A 78 14.02 5.83 7.55
CA VAL A 78 13.72 4.65 8.37
C VAL A 78 13.43 3.45 7.49
N GLY A 79 14.14 2.33 7.72
CA GLY A 79 13.89 1.06 7.07
C GLY A 79 12.85 0.25 7.85
N ILE A 80 11.84 -0.28 7.17
CA ILE A 80 10.90 -1.25 7.74
C ILE A 80 11.22 -2.61 7.14
N ILE A 81 11.74 -3.51 7.95
CA ILE A 81 12.18 -4.84 7.55
C ILE A 81 11.35 -5.93 8.25
N GLY A 82 11.27 -7.07 7.64
CA GLY A 82 10.55 -8.22 8.20
C GLY A 82 10.22 -9.27 7.14
N SER A 83 9.89 -10.48 7.59
CA SER A 83 9.45 -11.58 6.72
C SER A 83 8.12 -11.27 6.03
N ASN A 84 7.78 -12.05 4.99
CA ASN A 84 6.44 -11.98 4.39
C ASN A 84 5.38 -12.33 5.44
N GLY A 85 4.30 -11.55 5.48
CA GLY A 85 3.25 -11.71 6.50
C GLY A 85 3.54 -10.99 7.84
N ALA A 86 4.70 -10.35 8.04
CA ALA A 86 5.04 -9.62 9.28
C ALA A 86 4.21 -8.33 9.53
N GLY A 87 3.24 -8.03 8.70
CA GLY A 87 2.36 -6.86 8.88
C GLY A 87 2.86 -5.56 8.24
N LYS A 88 4.00 -5.57 7.51
CA LYS A 88 4.58 -4.38 6.87
C LYS A 88 3.55 -3.62 6.01
N SER A 89 2.91 -4.31 5.06
CA SER A 89 1.91 -3.69 4.19
C SER A 89 0.68 -3.17 4.96
N THR A 90 0.31 -3.82 6.06
CA THR A 90 -0.75 -3.35 6.96
C THR A 90 -0.35 -2.05 7.65
N LEU A 91 0.89 -1.99 8.16
CA LEU A 91 1.43 -0.78 8.76
C LEU A 91 1.43 0.38 7.77
N LEU A 92 1.93 0.14 6.55
CA LEU A 92 1.94 1.15 5.49
C LEU A 92 0.53 1.65 5.14
N LYS A 93 -0.46 0.75 5.05
CA LYS A 93 -1.87 1.14 4.79
C LYS A 93 -2.43 2.03 5.91
N ILE A 94 -2.05 1.79 7.17
CA ILE A 94 -2.45 2.64 8.29
C ILE A 94 -1.76 4.02 8.19
N LEU A 95 -0.45 4.05 7.95
CA LEU A 95 0.31 5.29 7.80
C LEU A 95 -0.17 6.13 6.61
N SER A 96 -0.60 5.48 5.54
CA SER A 96 -1.19 6.12 4.36
C SER A 96 -2.68 6.46 4.51
N ARG A 97 -3.28 6.23 5.69
CA ARG A 97 -4.70 6.46 5.98
C ARG A 97 -5.67 5.70 5.07
N ILE A 98 -5.23 4.58 4.48
CA ILE A 98 -6.07 3.69 3.67
C ILE A 98 -6.93 2.81 4.58
N THR A 99 -6.41 2.43 5.76
CA THR A 99 -7.14 1.65 6.75
C THR A 99 -6.92 2.20 8.15
N GLU A 100 -7.93 2.08 9.00
CA GLU A 100 -7.83 2.50 10.40
C GLU A 100 -7.27 1.38 11.27
N PRO A 101 -6.55 1.69 12.36
CA PRO A 101 -6.13 0.71 13.33
C PRO A 101 -7.34 0.12 14.07
N SER A 102 -7.22 -1.13 14.57
CA SER A 102 -8.24 -1.75 15.44
C SER A 102 -8.04 -1.35 16.90
N THR A 103 -6.81 -1.10 17.32
CA THR A 103 -6.45 -0.61 18.66
C THR A 103 -5.31 0.40 18.56
N GLY A 104 -5.16 1.22 19.61
CA GLY A 104 -4.14 2.25 19.65
C GLY A 104 -4.41 3.43 18.73
N ARG A 105 -3.38 4.22 18.46
CA ARG A 105 -3.49 5.38 17.56
C ARG A 105 -2.18 5.66 16.85
N VAL A 106 -2.28 6.34 15.70
CA VAL A 106 -1.15 6.92 15.00
C VAL A 106 -1.39 8.42 14.79
N SER A 107 -0.40 9.21 15.13
CA SER A 107 -0.39 10.65 14.88
C SER A 107 0.63 10.96 13.80
N ILE A 108 0.21 11.70 12.77
CA ILE A 108 1.06 12.03 11.61
C ILE A 108 0.95 13.52 11.35
N LYS A 109 2.08 14.22 11.32
CA LYS A 109 2.19 15.64 10.99
C LYS A 109 2.76 15.82 9.59
N GLY A 110 2.00 16.42 8.71
CA GLY A 110 2.37 16.66 7.32
C GLY A 110 1.65 15.77 6.31
N ARG A 111 1.95 15.99 5.01
CA ARG A 111 1.41 15.19 3.90
C ARG A 111 2.20 13.90 3.78
N VAL A 112 1.48 12.79 3.69
CA VAL A 112 2.06 11.48 3.39
C VAL A 112 1.80 11.18 1.92
N ALA A 113 2.86 10.92 1.17
CA ALA A 113 2.75 10.33 -0.16
C ALA A 113 3.19 8.87 -0.11
N ASN A 114 2.40 8.03 -0.75
CA ASN A 114 2.62 6.60 -0.78
C ASN A 114 2.98 6.16 -2.20
N LEU A 115 4.15 5.55 -2.36
CA LEU A 115 4.59 4.95 -3.62
C LEU A 115 4.17 3.48 -3.74
N LEU A 116 3.32 2.97 -2.85
CA LEU A 116 2.82 1.58 -2.90
C LEU A 116 2.03 1.26 -4.16
N GLU A 117 1.40 2.25 -4.75
CA GLU A 117 0.44 2.09 -5.83
C GLU A 117 0.85 2.92 -7.05
N VAL A 118 2.10 2.74 -7.51
CA VAL A 118 2.61 3.43 -8.70
C VAL A 118 1.74 3.10 -9.92
N GLY A 119 1.19 4.14 -10.55
CA GLY A 119 0.28 4.00 -11.69
C GLY A 119 -1.17 3.71 -11.33
N THR A 120 -1.51 3.50 -10.05
CA THR A 120 -2.91 3.42 -9.62
C THR A 120 -3.60 4.76 -9.91
N GLY A 121 -4.78 4.69 -10.52
CA GLY A 121 -5.52 5.89 -10.94
C GLY A 121 -5.21 6.36 -12.36
N PHE A 122 -4.34 5.67 -13.12
CA PHE A 122 -4.23 5.94 -14.55
C PHE A 122 -5.47 5.46 -15.29
N HIS A 123 -6.01 6.33 -16.12
CA HIS A 123 -7.15 5.99 -16.98
C HIS A 123 -6.63 5.49 -18.33
N PRO A 124 -7.00 4.29 -18.78
CA PRO A 124 -6.42 3.66 -19.97
C PRO A 124 -6.67 4.44 -21.27
N GLU A 125 -7.79 5.15 -21.36
CA GLU A 125 -8.16 5.91 -22.55
C GLU A 125 -7.50 7.29 -22.62
N LEU A 126 -6.98 7.80 -21.50
CA LEU A 126 -6.28 9.08 -21.45
C LEU A 126 -4.83 8.93 -21.93
N THR A 127 -4.30 9.99 -22.52
CA THR A 127 -2.90 10.10 -22.93
C THR A 127 -1.96 10.12 -21.72
N GLY A 128 -0.67 9.89 -21.96
CA GLY A 128 0.35 10.04 -20.92
C GLY A 128 0.33 11.43 -20.27
N ARG A 129 0.15 12.47 -21.08
CA ARG A 129 0.02 13.85 -20.61
C ARG A 129 -1.15 14.03 -19.65
N GLU A 130 -2.33 13.57 -20.03
CA GLU A 130 -3.53 13.68 -19.21
C GLU A 130 -3.43 12.86 -17.93
N ASN A 131 -2.81 11.68 -18.01
CA ASN A 131 -2.57 10.83 -16.84
C ASN A 131 -1.56 11.44 -15.86
N ILE A 132 -0.55 12.19 -16.31
CA ILE A 132 0.33 12.97 -15.41
C ILE A 132 -0.50 13.94 -14.58
N TYR A 133 -1.42 14.70 -15.18
CA TYR A 133 -2.28 15.63 -14.45
C TYR A 133 -3.27 14.90 -13.54
N LEU A 134 -3.91 13.84 -14.02
CA LEU A 134 -4.85 13.05 -13.25
C LEU A 134 -4.18 12.43 -12.02
N ASN A 135 -3.09 11.70 -12.23
CA ASN A 135 -2.38 11.00 -11.17
C ASN A 135 -1.71 11.96 -10.18
N GLY A 136 -1.08 13.04 -10.69
CA GLY A 136 -0.52 14.07 -9.83
C GLY A 136 -1.57 14.69 -8.91
N THR A 137 -2.79 14.93 -9.42
CA THR A 137 -3.89 15.45 -8.60
C THR A 137 -4.37 14.43 -7.56
N ILE A 138 -4.51 13.16 -7.93
CA ILE A 138 -4.86 12.07 -7.01
C ILE A 138 -3.83 11.96 -5.88
N LEU A 139 -2.56 12.12 -6.21
CA LEU A 139 -1.45 12.09 -5.24
C LEU A 139 -1.29 13.39 -4.44
N GLY A 140 -2.18 14.38 -4.64
CA GLY A 140 -2.25 15.60 -3.84
C GLY A 140 -1.42 16.78 -4.36
N MET A 141 -0.93 16.72 -5.62
CA MET A 141 -0.31 17.88 -6.27
C MET A 141 -1.37 18.87 -6.73
N THR A 142 -1.08 20.15 -6.59
CA THR A 142 -1.86 21.20 -7.25
C THR A 142 -1.56 21.22 -8.75
N ARG A 143 -2.51 21.73 -9.55
CA ARG A 143 -2.30 21.87 -11.00
C ARG A 143 -1.09 22.75 -11.35
N ALA A 144 -0.79 23.73 -10.52
CA ALA A 144 0.37 24.61 -10.69
C ALA A 144 1.68 23.85 -10.44
N GLU A 145 1.73 23.01 -9.41
CA GLU A 145 2.89 22.13 -9.13
C GLU A 145 3.13 21.15 -10.28
N ILE A 146 2.07 20.49 -10.75
CA ILE A 146 2.18 19.56 -11.89
C ILE A 146 2.73 20.29 -13.11
N LYS A 147 2.18 21.46 -13.46
CA LYS A 147 2.63 22.25 -14.60
C LYS A 147 4.12 22.65 -14.49
N ARG A 148 4.56 23.04 -13.31
CA ARG A 148 5.97 23.42 -13.05
C ARG A 148 6.93 22.26 -13.24
N LYS A 149 6.52 21.06 -12.83
CA LYS A 149 7.35 19.84 -12.84
C LYS A 149 7.14 18.96 -14.07
N PHE A 150 6.24 19.36 -14.96
CA PHE A 150 5.78 18.52 -16.06
C PHE A 150 6.93 18.01 -16.92
N ASP A 151 7.82 18.90 -17.35
CA ASP A 151 8.94 18.54 -18.22
C ASP A 151 9.96 17.62 -17.50
N GLU A 152 10.18 17.83 -16.20
CA GLU A 152 11.01 16.95 -15.37
C GLU A 152 10.42 15.56 -15.24
N ILE A 153 9.09 15.46 -15.02
CA ILE A 153 8.36 14.19 -14.93
C ILE A 153 8.49 13.42 -16.25
N VAL A 154 8.26 14.10 -17.38
CA VAL A 154 8.31 13.49 -18.71
C VAL A 154 9.73 13.00 -19.02
N ALA A 155 10.74 13.83 -18.77
CA ALA A 155 12.15 13.48 -18.97
C ALA A 155 12.61 12.33 -18.04
N PHE A 156 12.09 12.29 -16.82
CA PHE A 156 12.37 11.19 -15.90
C PHE A 156 11.77 9.87 -16.38
N ALA A 157 10.54 9.90 -16.89
CA ALA A 157 9.82 8.72 -17.39
C ALA A 157 10.39 8.19 -18.73
N GLU A 158 11.10 9.04 -19.49
CA GLU A 158 11.62 8.72 -20.84
C GLU A 158 10.50 8.32 -21.82
N THR A 159 9.37 9.02 -21.73
CA THR A 159 8.14 8.72 -22.50
C THR A 159 7.73 9.84 -23.46
N GLU A 160 8.63 10.78 -23.77
CA GLU A 160 8.36 11.99 -24.56
C GLU A 160 7.66 11.68 -25.89
N LYS A 161 8.15 10.66 -26.61
CA LYS A 161 7.61 10.25 -27.92
C LYS A 161 6.18 9.74 -27.89
N TYR A 162 5.74 9.28 -26.73
CA TYR A 162 4.42 8.63 -26.56
C TYR A 162 3.47 9.46 -25.70
N LEU A 163 3.90 10.68 -25.31
CA LEU A 163 3.19 11.51 -24.33
C LEU A 163 1.73 11.78 -24.70
N ASP A 164 1.44 11.95 -25.99
CA ASP A 164 0.10 12.23 -26.50
C ASP A 164 -0.62 10.94 -27.03
N THR A 165 -0.09 9.77 -26.65
CA THR A 165 -0.68 8.45 -26.94
C THR A 165 -1.45 7.94 -25.70
N PRO A 166 -2.65 7.34 -25.86
CA PRO A 166 -3.37 6.70 -24.76
C PRO A 166 -2.54 5.63 -24.05
N VAL A 167 -2.53 5.63 -22.71
CA VAL A 167 -1.66 4.74 -21.92
C VAL A 167 -2.00 3.26 -22.06
N LYS A 168 -3.19 2.90 -22.54
CA LYS A 168 -3.53 1.51 -22.91
C LYS A 168 -2.61 0.94 -24.01
N ARG A 169 -1.92 1.78 -24.76
CA ARG A 169 -0.93 1.40 -25.77
C ARG A 169 0.50 1.38 -25.27
N TYR A 170 0.73 1.75 -24.01
CA TYR A 170 2.06 1.72 -23.41
C TYR A 170 2.47 0.28 -23.12
N SER A 171 3.77 0.01 -23.18
CA SER A 171 4.30 -1.21 -22.58
C SER A 171 4.16 -1.15 -21.06
N SER A 172 4.17 -2.31 -20.40
CA SER A 172 4.15 -2.36 -18.93
C SER A 172 5.27 -1.53 -18.30
N GLY A 173 6.45 -1.54 -18.90
CA GLY A 173 7.58 -0.73 -18.45
C GLY A 173 7.33 0.77 -18.58
N MET A 174 6.79 1.25 -19.71
CA MET A 174 6.45 2.67 -19.90
C MET A 174 5.39 3.13 -18.91
N TYR A 175 4.37 2.29 -18.68
CA TYR A 175 3.29 2.57 -17.74
C TYR A 175 3.84 2.79 -16.33
N VAL A 176 4.66 1.88 -15.86
CA VAL A 176 5.26 1.96 -14.53
C VAL A 176 6.25 3.11 -14.41
N ARG A 177 7.10 3.34 -15.44
CA ARG A 177 8.03 4.48 -15.47
C ARG A 177 7.29 5.81 -15.34
N LEU A 178 6.17 5.98 -16.07
CA LEU A 178 5.38 7.21 -16.00
C LEU A 178 4.76 7.39 -14.62
N GLY A 179 4.15 6.34 -14.05
CA GLY A 179 3.57 6.40 -12.70
C GLY A 179 4.61 6.73 -11.64
N PHE A 180 5.78 6.07 -11.71
CA PHE A 180 6.88 6.36 -10.80
C PHE A 180 7.43 7.79 -10.98
N ALA A 181 7.54 8.28 -12.21
CA ALA A 181 7.99 9.64 -12.48
C ALA A 181 7.10 10.68 -11.82
N VAL A 182 5.77 10.53 -11.91
CA VAL A 182 4.84 11.42 -11.19
C VAL A 182 5.07 11.34 -9.69
N ALA A 183 5.11 10.13 -9.14
CA ALA A 183 5.26 9.90 -7.73
C ALA A 183 6.62 10.39 -7.15
N ALA A 184 7.72 10.23 -7.90
CA ALA A 184 9.05 10.68 -7.51
C ALA A 184 9.21 12.21 -7.50
N HIS A 185 8.30 12.93 -8.18
CA HIS A 185 8.29 14.39 -8.22
C HIS A 185 7.26 15.00 -7.25
N LEU A 186 6.61 14.19 -6.41
CA LEU A 186 5.87 14.70 -5.27
C LEU A 186 6.81 15.39 -4.29
N GLU A 187 6.30 16.37 -3.59
CA GLU A 187 7.01 17.05 -2.49
C GLU A 187 6.24 16.88 -1.17
N PRO A 188 6.07 15.62 -0.67
CA PRO A 188 5.47 15.39 0.63
C PRO A 188 6.49 15.62 1.73
N GLU A 189 6.02 15.87 2.93
CA GLU A 189 6.86 15.91 4.13
C GLU A 189 7.28 14.49 4.56
N ILE A 190 6.45 13.47 4.25
CA ILE A 190 6.67 12.07 4.57
C ILE A 190 6.44 11.24 3.32
N LEU A 191 7.47 10.51 2.90
CA LEU A 191 7.43 9.62 1.75
C LEU A 191 7.46 8.16 2.21
N VAL A 192 6.48 7.38 1.78
CA VAL A 192 6.41 5.94 2.04
C VAL A 192 6.74 5.20 0.74
N VAL A 193 7.80 4.41 0.78
CA VAL A 193 8.34 3.68 -0.37
C VAL A 193 8.31 2.18 -0.06
N ASP A 194 7.64 1.39 -0.90
CA ASP A 194 7.66 -0.07 -0.82
C ASP A 194 8.63 -0.65 -1.87
N GLU A 195 8.76 -1.96 -1.91
CA GLU A 195 9.57 -2.77 -2.85
C GLU A 195 9.44 -2.41 -4.33
N VAL A 196 8.53 -1.51 -4.69
CA VAL A 196 8.26 -1.00 -6.05
C VAL A 196 9.51 -0.43 -6.74
N LEU A 197 10.60 -0.14 -6.00
CA LEU A 197 11.89 0.23 -6.61
C LEU A 197 12.53 -0.90 -7.44
N SER A 198 11.99 -2.12 -7.37
CA SER A 198 12.42 -3.26 -8.21
C SER A 198 11.80 -3.26 -9.60
N VAL A 199 10.96 -2.26 -9.95
CA VAL A 199 10.23 -2.19 -11.21
C VAL A 199 11.04 -1.43 -12.26
N GLY A 200 10.96 -1.91 -13.49
CA GLY A 200 11.72 -1.36 -14.62
C GLY A 200 13.07 -2.04 -14.82
N ASP A 201 13.89 -1.49 -15.71
CA ASP A 201 15.25 -1.98 -15.92
C ASP A 201 16.24 -1.44 -14.87
N ILE A 202 17.44 -2.02 -14.86
CA ILE A 202 18.49 -1.69 -13.88
C ILE A 202 18.86 -0.19 -13.92
N GLN A 203 18.80 0.44 -15.09
CA GLN A 203 19.14 1.86 -15.23
C GLN A 203 18.07 2.73 -14.58
N PHE A 204 16.81 2.41 -14.82
CA PHE A 204 15.69 3.12 -14.22
C PHE A 204 15.65 2.93 -12.70
N GLN A 205 15.91 1.72 -12.21
CA GLN A 205 16.04 1.46 -10.77
C GLN A 205 17.11 2.33 -10.11
N LYS A 206 18.30 2.45 -10.73
CA LYS A 206 19.36 3.35 -10.23
C LYS A 206 18.91 4.82 -10.23
N LYS A 207 18.19 5.26 -11.26
CA LYS A 207 17.64 6.61 -11.36
C LYS A 207 16.63 6.88 -10.24
N CYS A 208 15.77 5.89 -9.93
CA CYS A 208 14.82 5.96 -8.82
C CYS A 208 15.53 6.06 -7.48
N LEU A 209 16.52 5.22 -7.21
CA LEU A 209 17.29 5.24 -5.97
C LEU A 209 18.02 6.60 -5.79
N GLY A 210 18.67 7.12 -6.84
CA GLY A 210 19.31 8.43 -6.79
C GLY A 210 18.32 9.57 -6.49
N LYS A 211 17.09 9.50 -7.00
CA LYS A 211 16.04 10.47 -6.68
C LYS A 211 15.64 10.37 -5.22
N MET A 212 15.51 9.16 -4.67
CA MET A 212 15.17 8.95 -3.25
C MET A 212 16.27 9.47 -2.32
N GLU A 213 17.54 9.26 -2.66
CA GLU A 213 18.67 9.84 -1.92
C GLU A 213 18.64 11.37 -1.92
N SER A 214 18.31 12.00 -3.04
CA SER A 214 18.19 13.46 -3.12
C SER A 214 17.06 13.98 -2.24
N VAL A 215 15.93 13.29 -2.24
CA VAL A 215 14.75 13.62 -1.39
C VAL A 215 15.14 13.53 0.10
N GLY A 216 15.88 12.51 0.50
CA GLY A 216 16.39 12.37 1.87
C GLY A 216 17.33 13.51 2.26
N LYS A 217 18.24 13.93 1.36
CA LYS A 217 19.16 15.06 1.59
C LYS A 217 18.45 16.41 1.74
N GLU A 218 17.25 16.55 1.19
CA GLU A 218 16.39 17.73 1.35
C GLU A 218 15.70 17.82 2.73
N GLY A 219 15.98 16.87 3.63
CA GLY A 219 15.45 16.84 5.01
C GLY A 219 14.02 16.32 5.11
N ARG A 220 13.56 15.57 4.10
CA ARG A 220 12.24 14.89 4.13
C ARG A 220 12.35 13.54 4.83
N THR A 221 11.28 13.16 5.50
CA THR A 221 11.19 11.87 6.16
C THR A 221 10.82 10.78 5.16
N VAL A 222 11.60 9.70 5.12
CA VAL A 222 11.35 8.58 4.20
C VAL A 222 11.22 7.28 4.99
N LEU A 223 10.10 6.58 4.77
CA LEU A 223 9.89 5.22 5.23
C LEU A 223 10.13 4.26 4.07
N PHE A 224 11.16 3.47 4.17
CA PHE A 224 11.55 2.53 3.13
C PHE A 224 11.26 1.09 3.56
N VAL A 225 10.36 0.42 2.85
CA VAL A 225 10.04 -0.99 3.10
C VAL A 225 10.73 -1.85 2.07
N SER A 226 11.58 -2.74 2.52
CA SER A 226 12.25 -3.69 1.63
C SER A 226 12.68 -4.94 2.36
N HIS A 227 12.70 -6.05 1.63
CA HIS A 227 13.40 -7.26 2.07
C HIS A 227 14.87 -7.27 1.59
N ASN A 228 15.28 -6.32 0.77
CA ASN A 228 16.67 -6.19 0.34
C ASN A 228 17.49 -5.41 1.38
N MET A 229 18.16 -6.17 2.25
CA MET A 229 18.98 -5.61 3.34
C MET A 229 20.13 -4.72 2.85
N ALA A 230 20.65 -4.94 1.63
CA ALA A 230 21.71 -4.12 1.08
C ALA A 230 21.18 -2.71 0.73
N ALA A 231 19.99 -2.63 0.13
CA ALA A 231 19.33 -1.36 -0.16
C ALA A 231 18.96 -0.60 1.15
N VAL A 232 18.42 -1.31 2.15
CA VAL A 232 18.09 -0.70 3.44
C VAL A 232 19.34 -0.13 4.11
N LYS A 233 20.44 -0.90 4.18
CA LYS A 233 21.69 -0.44 4.79
C LYS A 233 22.35 0.75 4.07
N SER A 234 22.14 0.86 2.75
CA SER A 234 22.71 1.98 1.97
C SER A 234 21.91 3.27 2.08
N LEU A 235 20.58 3.18 2.32
CA LEU A 235 19.66 4.31 2.30
C LEU A 235 19.21 4.76 3.68
N CYS A 236 19.03 3.83 4.62
CA CYS A 236 18.41 4.13 5.89
C CYS A 236 19.43 4.38 7.00
N GLN A 237 19.10 5.33 7.89
CA GLN A 237 19.88 5.65 9.08
C GLN A 237 19.50 4.72 10.24
N SER A 238 18.25 4.20 10.25
CA SER A 238 17.70 3.27 11.23
C SER A 238 16.77 2.26 10.56
N ALA A 239 16.57 1.10 11.17
CA ALA A 239 15.69 0.04 10.69
C ALA A 239 15.11 -0.77 11.86
#